data_5521f4f238876d42607f026b3b3b21a8
#
_entry.id   5521f4f238876d42607f026b3b3b21a8
#
_cell.length_a   1.000
_cell.length_b   1.000
_cell.length_c   1.000
_cell.angle_alpha   90.00
_cell.angle_beta   90.00
_cell.angle_gamma   90.00
#
_symmetry.space_group_name_H-M   'P 1'
#
loop_
_entity.id
_entity.type
_entity.pdbx_description
1 polymer ?
#
loop_
_entity_poly.entity_id
_entity_poly.type
_entity_poly.pdbx_seq_one_letter_code
_entity_poly.pdbx_strand_id
1 'polypeptide(L)'
;MTIEVIGSIGFGFLLGSLALLAFGSDSLVEMASSLAVTLHLKGYSLGSNDLGVRTESLTKFLMVALIPIIGGGALYSYFVGIRPESSPLGIAIALGAVVIMPFLWIQKRRIGRETNCAPLSVDSVQSATCFLMAVALLGGLLINYFFGIGWADYAATGVILVFIARESVGAIREPKSPASLASG
;
A
#
# COMPACT_ATOMS: atom_id res chain seq x y z
N MET A 1 6.15 -0.85 -9.50
CA MET A 1 5.29 -1.60 -8.58
C MET A 1 5.73 -3.06 -8.37
N THR A 2 5.81 -3.95 -9.38
CA THR A 2 6.18 -5.37 -9.12
C THR A 2 7.56 -5.52 -8.47
N ILE A 3 8.57 -4.81 -8.95
CA ILE A 3 9.93 -4.82 -8.36
C ILE A 3 9.92 -4.27 -6.94
N GLU A 4 9.11 -3.26 -6.69
CA GLU A 4 8.91 -2.63 -5.39
C GLU A 4 8.27 -3.60 -4.40
N VAL A 5 7.19 -4.28 -4.80
CA VAL A 5 6.51 -5.30 -3.98
C VAL A 5 7.46 -6.44 -3.63
N ILE A 6 8.11 -7.04 -4.62
CA ILE A 6 9.04 -8.16 -4.42
C ILE A 6 10.24 -7.72 -3.56
N GLY A 7 10.80 -6.55 -3.85
CA GLY A 7 11.91 -5.98 -3.12
C GLY A 7 11.54 -5.67 -1.66
N SER A 8 10.46 -4.94 -1.42
CA SER A 8 10.05 -4.55 -0.07
C SER A 8 9.69 -5.75 0.79
N ILE A 9 8.94 -6.73 0.26
CA ILE A 9 8.60 -7.94 0.99
C ILE A 9 9.84 -8.80 1.22
N GLY A 10 10.63 -9.06 0.17
CA GLY A 10 11.82 -9.90 0.26
C GLY A 10 12.86 -9.34 1.23
N PHE A 11 13.22 -8.07 1.11
CA PHE A 11 14.16 -7.43 2.03
C PHE A 11 13.55 -7.17 3.39
N GLY A 12 12.24 -6.94 3.49
CA GLY A 12 11.54 -6.83 4.76
C GLY A 12 11.70 -8.10 5.61
N PHE A 13 11.55 -9.29 5.00
CA PHE A 13 11.81 -10.56 5.68
C PHE A 13 13.29 -10.76 6.00
N LEU A 14 14.20 -10.47 5.07
CA LEU A 14 15.64 -10.68 5.26
C LEU A 14 16.22 -9.78 6.35
N LEU A 15 15.74 -8.55 6.46
CA LEU A 15 16.26 -7.54 7.39
C LEU A 15 15.44 -7.46 8.69
N GLY A 16 14.33 -8.19 8.79
CA GLY A 16 13.40 -8.08 9.90
C GLY A 16 12.72 -6.71 10.00
N SER A 17 12.67 -5.93 8.90
CA SER A 17 12.05 -4.62 8.88
C SER A 17 10.55 -4.74 8.65
N LEU A 18 9.79 -4.42 9.70
CA LEU A 18 8.33 -4.43 9.64
C LEU A 18 7.79 -3.26 8.83
N ALA A 19 8.52 -2.14 8.79
CA ALA A 19 8.17 -1.00 7.94
C ALA A 19 8.22 -1.37 6.45
N LEU A 20 9.27 -2.09 6.01
CA LEU A 20 9.38 -2.62 4.64
C LEU A 20 8.29 -3.64 4.33
N LEU A 21 7.98 -4.55 5.27
CA LEU A 21 6.91 -5.53 5.10
C LEU A 21 5.53 -4.86 4.99
N ALA A 22 5.24 -3.89 5.86
CA ALA A 22 4.00 -3.13 5.83
C ALA A 22 3.82 -2.40 4.49
N PHE A 23 4.85 -1.68 4.07
CA PHE A 23 4.87 -0.94 2.81
C PHE A 23 4.72 -1.87 1.60
N GLY A 24 5.48 -2.98 1.55
CA GLY A 24 5.40 -3.94 0.45
C GLY A 24 4.04 -4.65 0.36
N SER A 25 3.43 -4.94 1.51
CA SER A 25 2.09 -5.54 1.56
C SER A 25 1.01 -4.56 1.08
N ASP A 26 1.11 -3.29 1.43
CA ASP A 26 0.21 -2.25 0.95
C ASP A 26 0.37 -2.03 -0.57
N SER A 27 1.60 -1.96 -1.07
CA SER A 27 1.90 -1.88 -2.51
C SER A 27 1.36 -3.09 -3.30
N LEU A 28 1.31 -4.28 -2.69
CA LEU A 28 0.68 -5.46 -3.29
C LEU A 28 -0.84 -5.25 -3.45
N VAL A 29 -1.49 -4.72 -2.43
CA VAL A 29 -2.93 -4.43 -2.45
C VAL A 29 -3.25 -3.35 -3.49
N GLU A 30 -2.44 -2.28 -3.57
CA GLU A 30 -2.57 -1.24 -4.60
C GLU A 30 -2.41 -1.81 -6.01
N MET A 31 -1.43 -2.69 -6.22
CA MET A 31 -1.21 -3.35 -7.52
C MET A 31 -2.43 -4.21 -7.93
N ALA A 32 -3.00 -4.97 -6.99
CA ALA A 32 -4.18 -5.78 -7.23
C ALA A 32 -5.40 -4.91 -7.57
N SER A 33 -5.60 -3.81 -6.84
CA SER A 33 -6.66 -2.84 -7.09
C SER A 33 -6.53 -2.18 -8.47
N SER A 34 -5.35 -1.69 -8.81
CA SER A 34 -5.06 -1.06 -10.11
C SER A 34 -5.26 -2.03 -11.28
N LEU A 35 -4.91 -3.31 -11.09
CA LEU A 35 -5.17 -4.35 -12.08
C LEU A 35 -6.67 -4.58 -12.30
N ALA A 36 -7.45 -4.65 -11.22
CA ALA A 36 -8.90 -4.81 -11.27
C ALA A 36 -9.57 -3.64 -12.01
N VAL A 37 -9.18 -2.40 -11.71
CA VAL A 37 -9.66 -1.20 -12.40
C VAL A 37 -9.31 -1.25 -13.91
N THR A 38 -8.08 -1.64 -14.24
CA THR A 38 -7.62 -1.73 -15.63
C THR A 38 -8.40 -2.79 -16.43
N LEU A 39 -8.67 -3.94 -15.83
CA LEU A 39 -9.47 -5.00 -16.47
C LEU A 39 -10.90 -4.55 -16.67
N HIS A 40 -11.49 -3.84 -15.72
CA HIS A 40 -12.83 -3.27 -15.85
C HIS A 40 -12.93 -2.27 -17.00
N LEU A 41 -11.95 -1.35 -17.10
CA LEU A 41 -11.91 -0.33 -18.16
C LEU A 41 -11.67 -0.90 -19.57
N LYS A 42 -10.94 -2.00 -19.71
CA LYS A 42 -10.70 -2.66 -21.01
C LYS A 42 -11.89 -3.43 -21.54
N GLY A 43 -13.06 -3.40 -20.87
CA GLY A 43 -14.26 -4.09 -21.34
C GLY A 43 -14.10 -5.60 -21.37
N TYR A 44 -13.10 -6.15 -20.69
CA TYR A 44 -13.05 -7.57 -20.39
C TYR A 44 -14.18 -7.87 -19.40
N SER A 45 -15.39 -7.76 -19.90
CA SER A 45 -16.58 -8.37 -19.32
C SER A 45 -16.40 -9.88 -19.39
N LEU A 46 -15.56 -10.40 -18.53
CA LEU A 46 -15.67 -11.78 -18.09
C LEU A 46 -16.99 -11.85 -17.32
N GLY A 47 -18.06 -11.94 -18.07
CA GLY A 47 -19.42 -12.42 -17.74
C GLY A 47 -19.93 -12.40 -16.31
N SER A 48 -19.47 -11.49 -15.44
CA SER A 48 -20.10 -11.32 -14.15
C SER A 48 -19.65 -10.02 -13.46
N ASN A 49 -20.61 -9.15 -13.15
CA ASN A 49 -20.52 -8.10 -12.13
C ASN A 49 -19.94 -8.64 -10.80
N ASP A 50 -19.97 -9.93 -10.61
CA ASP A 50 -19.53 -10.70 -9.44
C ASP A 50 -18.00 -10.64 -9.23
N LEU A 51 -17.20 -10.60 -10.31
CA LEU A 51 -15.72 -10.55 -10.18
C LEU A 51 -15.23 -9.20 -9.66
N GLY A 52 -15.81 -8.10 -10.12
CA GLY A 52 -15.46 -6.75 -9.65
C GLY A 52 -15.82 -6.56 -8.18
N VAL A 53 -16.99 -6.99 -7.76
CA VAL A 53 -17.45 -6.92 -6.37
C VAL A 53 -16.60 -7.81 -5.46
N ARG A 54 -16.23 -9.00 -5.92
CA ARG A 54 -15.36 -9.91 -5.15
C ARG A 54 -13.94 -9.35 -4.99
N THR A 55 -13.38 -8.76 -6.05
CA THR A 55 -12.04 -8.15 -6.00
C THR A 55 -12.02 -6.95 -5.06
N GLU A 56 -13.02 -6.08 -5.13
CA GLU A 56 -13.15 -4.94 -4.21
C GLU A 56 -13.30 -5.38 -2.75
N SER A 57 -14.15 -6.38 -2.50
CA SER A 57 -14.32 -6.93 -1.14
C SER A 57 -13.05 -7.61 -0.63
N LEU A 58 -12.32 -8.32 -1.48
CA LEU A 58 -11.06 -8.95 -1.11
C LEU A 58 -9.98 -7.90 -0.78
N THR A 59 -9.88 -6.83 -1.59
CA THR A 59 -8.95 -5.72 -1.33
C THR A 59 -9.22 -5.06 0.02
N LYS A 60 -10.49 -4.74 0.31
CA LYS A 60 -10.91 -4.17 1.61
C LYS A 60 -10.59 -5.11 2.77
N PHE A 61 -10.86 -6.40 2.62
CA PHE A 61 -10.55 -7.40 3.64
C PHE A 61 -9.05 -7.51 3.89
N LEU A 62 -8.22 -7.54 2.84
CA LEU A 62 -6.77 -7.61 2.95
C LEU A 62 -6.20 -6.38 3.65
N MET A 63 -6.66 -5.16 3.31
CA MET A 63 -6.26 -3.93 4.02
C MET A 63 -6.56 -3.98 5.51
N VAL A 64 -7.76 -4.40 5.88
CA VAL A 64 -8.14 -4.52 7.30
C VAL A 64 -7.32 -5.59 8.01
N ALA A 65 -7.06 -6.72 7.35
CA ALA A 65 -6.27 -7.82 7.91
C ALA A 65 -4.78 -7.46 8.11
N LEU A 66 -4.22 -6.56 7.29
CA LEU A 66 -2.85 -6.09 7.44
C LEU A 66 -2.61 -5.37 8.77
N ILE A 67 -3.60 -4.63 9.28
CA ILE A 67 -3.46 -3.84 10.51
C ILE A 67 -3.09 -4.74 11.71
N PRO A 68 -3.87 -5.78 12.07
CA PRO A 68 -3.51 -6.65 13.19
C PRO A 68 -2.28 -7.53 12.91
N ILE A 69 -2.02 -7.91 11.67
CA ILE A 69 -0.85 -8.72 11.31
C ILE A 69 0.42 -7.91 11.51
N ILE A 70 0.52 -6.73 10.89
CA ILE A 70 1.72 -5.87 10.99
C ILE A 70 1.82 -5.26 12.39
N GLY A 71 0.71 -4.77 12.96
CA GLY A 71 0.69 -4.18 14.30
C GLY A 71 1.04 -5.19 15.38
N GLY A 72 0.50 -6.40 15.30
CA GLY A 72 0.83 -7.51 16.19
C GLY A 72 2.28 -7.96 16.05
N GLY A 73 2.78 -8.03 14.80
CA GLY A 73 4.18 -8.31 14.51
C GLY A 73 5.12 -7.24 15.08
N ALA A 74 4.76 -5.97 14.97
CA ALA A 74 5.54 -4.86 15.52
C ALA A 74 5.60 -4.90 17.05
N LEU A 75 4.47 -5.12 17.71
CA LEU A 75 4.40 -5.31 19.15
C LEU A 75 5.25 -6.50 19.60
N TYR A 76 5.06 -7.65 18.98
CA TYR A 76 5.84 -8.86 19.28
C TYR A 76 7.35 -8.61 19.14
N SER A 77 7.79 -8.05 18.02
CA SER A 77 9.21 -7.76 17.76
C SER A 77 9.79 -6.76 18.76
N TYR A 78 9.00 -5.75 19.16
CA TYR A 78 9.40 -4.79 20.18
C TYR A 78 9.62 -5.46 21.54
N PHE A 79 8.70 -6.32 21.99
CA PHE A 79 8.82 -7.02 23.28
C PHE A 79 9.93 -8.06 23.28
N VAL A 80 10.19 -8.73 22.17
CA VAL A 80 11.29 -9.70 22.02
C VAL A 80 12.64 -9.00 21.85
N GLY A 81 12.65 -7.70 21.54
CA GLY A 81 13.87 -6.90 21.37
C GLY A 81 14.57 -7.15 20.03
N ILE A 82 13.83 -7.58 19.00
CA ILE A 82 14.35 -7.70 17.64
C ILE A 82 14.71 -6.30 17.14
N ARG A 83 15.94 -6.12 16.67
CA ARG A 83 16.39 -4.86 16.08
C ARG A 83 16.44 -5.02 14.57
N PRO A 84 15.54 -4.33 13.82
CA PRO A 84 15.58 -4.36 12.36
C PRO A 84 16.90 -3.82 11.86
N GLU A 85 17.48 -4.53 10.89
CA GLU A 85 18.68 -4.06 10.20
C GLU A 85 18.29 -3.18 9.01
N SER A 86 18.95 -2.04 8.86
CA SER A 86 18.82 -1.22 7.64
C SER A 86 19.88 -1.61 6.65
N SER A 87 19.48 -1.73 5.37
CA SER A 87 20.43 -2.02 4.31
C SER A 87 20.37 -0.95 3.20
N PRO A 88 21.48 -0.71 2.49
CA PRO A 88 21.48 0.19 1.34
C PRO A 88 20.44 -0.17 0.27
N LEU A 89 20.13 -1.48 0.13
CA LEU A 89 19.12 -1.96 -0.82
C LEU A 89 17.70 -1.59 -0.37
N GLY A 90 17.38 -1.71 0.92
CA GLY A 90 16.10 -1.24 1.47
C GLY A 90 15.91 0.28 1.26
N ILE A 91 16.97 1.06 1.48
CA ILE A 91 16.97 2.50 1.23
C ILE A 91 16.78 2.79 -0.27
N ALA A 92 17.45 2.06 -1.17
CA ALA A 92 17.28 2.24 -2.60
C ALA A 92 15.85 1.95 -3.08
N ILE A 93 15.19 0.91 -2.53
CA ILE A 93 13.79 0.58 -2.82
C ILE A 93 12.86 1.71 -2.34
N ALA A 94 13.03 2.16 -1.09
CA ALA A 94 12.23 3.25 -0.54
C ALA A 94 12.43 4.57 -1.32
N LEU A 95 13.66 4.87 -1.74
CA LEU A 95 13.96 6.03 -2.57
C LEU A 95 13.30 5.92 -3.96
N GLY A 96 13.35 4.74 -4.57
CA GLY A 96 12.65 4.45 -5.82
C GLY A 96 11.15 4.70 -5.70
N ALA A 97 10.53 4.24 -4.62
CA ALA A 97 9.12 4.47 -4.34
C ALA A 97 8.80 5.96 -4.19
N VAL A 98 9.60 6.71 -3.43
CA VAL A 98 9.43 8.18 -3.25
C VAL A 98 9.49 8.93 -4.58
N VAL A 99 10.26 8.46 -5.55
CA VAL A 99 10.35 9.07 -6.88
C VAL A 99 9.21 8.64 -7.81
N ILE A 100 8.88 7.36 -7.81
CA ILE A 100 7.90 6.78 -8.75
C ILE A 100 6.46 7.07 -8.35
N MET A 101 6.13 7.02 -7.05
CA MET A 101 4.75 7.18 -6.56
C MET A 101 4.12 8.54 -6.90
N PRO A 102 4.77 9.71 -6.71
CA PRO A 102 4.18 10.99 -7.09
C PRO A 102 3.95 11.09 -8.60
N PHE A 103 4.80 10.47 -9.42
CA PHE A 103 4.61 10.43 -10.86
C PHE A 103 3.35 9.62 -11.22
N LEU A 104 3.16 8.44 -10.60
CA LEU A 104 1.96 7.62 -10.78
C LEU A 104 0.69 8.35 -10.30
N TRP A 105 0.76 9.00 -9.14
CA TRP A 105 -0.34 9.80 -8.61
C TRP A 105 -0.79 10.89 -9.58
N ILE A 106 0.15 11.69 -10.10
CA ILE A 106 -0.13 12.78 -11.04
C ILE A 106 -0.73 12.23 -12.33
N GLN A 107 -0.19 11.14 -12.88
CA GLN A 107 -0.68 10.51 -14.11
C GLN A 107 -2.10 9.95 -13.93
N LYS A 108 -2.32 9.17 -12.88
CA LYS A 108 -3.64 8.59 -12.57
C LYS A 108 -4.70 9.69 -12.38
N ARG A 109 -4.33 10.73 -11.63
CA ARG A 109 -5.22 11.86 -11.37
C ARG A 109 -5.56 12.66 -12.64
N ARG A 110 -4.59 12.84 -13.52
CA ARG A 110 -4.78 13.52 -14.79
C ARG A 110 -5.71 12.73 -15.69
N ILE A 111 -5.41 11.45 -15.93
CA ILE A 111 -6.23 10.58 -16.77
C ILE A 111 -7.64 10.43 -16.21
N GLY A 112 -7.78 10.24 -14.89
CA GLY A 112 -9.08 10.13 -14.23
C GLY A 112 -9.98 11.35 -14.44
N ARG A 113 -9.38 12.56 -14.47
CA ARG A 113 -10.10 13.80 -14.76
C ARG A 113 -10.45 13.93 -16.24
N GLU A 114 -9.52 13.64 -17.13
CA GLU A 114 -9.73 13.74 -18.59
C GLU A 114 -10.78 12.76 -19.10
N THR A 115 -10.86 11.56 -18.47
CA THR A 115 -11.80 10.50 -18.85
C THR A 115 -13.09 10.48 -18.02
N ASN A 116 -13.25 11.37 -17.03
CA ASN A 116 -14.34 11.34 -16.03
C ASN A 116 -14.51 9.96 -15.37
N CYS A 117 -13.39 9.23 -15.18
CA CYS A 117 -13.39 7.90 -14.60
C CYS A 117 -13.25 7.98 -13.06
N ALA A 118 -14.37 7.83 -12.34
CA ALA A 118 -14.41 7.90 -10.89
C ALA A 118 -13.49 6.84 -10.22
N PRO A 119 -13.45 5.56 -10.64
CA PRO A 119 -12.55 4.56 -10.05
C PRO A 119 -11.08 4.95 -10.15
N LEU A 120 -10.65 5.54 -11.26
CA LEU A 120 -9.26 5.96 -11.44
C LEU A 120 -8.90 7.17 -10.58
N SER A 121 -9.86 8.04 -10.31
CA SER A 121 -9.67 9.16 -9.39
C SER A 121 -9.47 8.69 -7.95
N VAL A 122 -10.22 7.68 -7.51
CA VAL A 122 -10.06 7.04 -6.19
C VAL A 122 -8.72 6.35 -6.08
N ASP A 123 -8.34 5.54 -7.07
CA ASP A 123 -7.03 4.87 -7.15
C ASP A 123 -5.85 5.86 -7.13
N SER A 124 -6.04 7.09 -7.63
CA SER A 124 -5.03 8.14 -7.54
C SER A 124 -4.78 8.62 -6.10
N VAL A 125 -5.81 8.65 -5.26
CA VAL A 125 -5.66 9.02 -3.83
C VAL A 125 -4.85 7.97 -3.09
N GLN A 126 -5.07 6.70 -3.38
CA GLN A 126 -4.29 5.60 -2.83
C GLN A 126 -2.79 5.74 -3.16
N SER A 127 -2.46 6.04 -4.41
CA SER A 127 -1.06 6.30 -4.79
C SER A 127 -0.43 7.50 -4.06
N ALA A 128 -1.22 8.53 -3.70
CA ALA A 128 -0.74 9.63 -2.87
C ALA A 128 -0.45 9.18 -1.42
N THR A 129 -1.28 8.30 -0.86
CA THR A 129 -1.05 7.73 0.47
C THR A 129 0.20 6.85 0.47
N CYS A 130 0.39 5.99 -0.55
CA CYS A 130 1.61 5.20 -0.73
C CYS A 130 2.88 6.07 -0.81
N PHE A 131 2.81 7.23 -1.47
CA PHE A 131 3.93 8.18 -1.46
C PHE A 131 4.29 8.65 -0.05
N LEU A 132 3.30 9.02 0.77
CA LEU A 132 3.55 9.45 2.15
C LEU A 132 4.12 8.31 3.01
N MET A 133 3.64 7.08 2.81
CA MET A 133 4.18 5.90 3.47
C MET A 133 5.62 5.61 3.04
N ALA A 134 5.95 5.78 1.75
CA ALA A 134 7.32 5.65 1.24
C ALA A 134 8.27 6.67 1.86
N VAL A 135 7.82 7.92 2.06
CA VAL A 135 8.59 8.97 2.76
C VAL A 135 8.84 8.59 4.22
N ALA A 136 7.82 8.09 4.92
CA ALA A 136 7.96 7.65 6.31
C ALA A 136 8.92 6.45 6.42
N LEU A 137 8.81 5.48 5.51
CA LEU A 137 9.71 4.33 5.40
C LEU A 137 11.16 4.78 5.17
N LEU A 138 11.38 5.64 4.17
CA LEU A 138 12.71 6.15 3.85
C LEU A 138 13.32 6.88 5.04
N GLY A 139 12.53 7.72 5.72
CA GLY A 139 12.96 8.41 6.94
C GLY A 139 13.39 7.45 8.05
N GLY A 140 12.59 6.42 8.32
CA GLY A 140 12.89 5.38 9.31
C GLY A 140 14.17 4.61 8.98
N LEU A 141 14.32 4.18 7.71
CA LEU A 141 15.51 3.46 7.26
C LEU A 141 16.79 4.32 7.30
N LEU A 142 16.70 5.59 6.92
CA LEU A 142 17.85 6.52 6.97
C LEU A 142 18.28 6.79 8.41
N ILE A 143 17.33 7.06 9.32
CA ILE A 143 17.62 7.26 10.73
C ILE A 143 18.29 6.01 11.31
N ASN A 144 17.76 4.83 11.01
CA ASN A 144 18.36 3.59 11.48
C ASN A 144 19.76 3.37 10.88
N TYR A 145 19.95 3.68 9.59
CA TYR A 145 21.23 3.50 8.89
C TYR A 145 22.33 4.42 9.43
N PHE A 146 22.02 5.72 9.62
CA PHE A 146 23.04 6.71 10.02
C PHE A 146 23.29 6.75 11.53
N PHE A 147 22.25 6.51 12.33
CA PHE A 147 22.31 6.66 13.79
C PHE A 147 22.26 5.32 14.54
N GLY A 148 22.05 4.19 13.86
CA GLY A 148 21.90 2.89 14.49
C GLY A 148 20.66 2.77 15.38
N ILE A 149 19.66 3.62 15.17
CA ILE A 149 18.47 3.73 16.02
C ILE A 149 17.40 2.75 15.52
N GLY A 150 17.46 1.49 15.94
CA GLY A 150 16.53 0.45 15.51
C GLY A 150 15.06 0.72 15.81
N TRP A 151 14.72 1.56 16.80
CA TRP A 151 13.33 1.92 17.06
C TRP A 151 12.72 2.86 15.99
N ALA A 152 13.54 3.46 15.11
CA ALA A 152 13.05 4.28 14.00
C ALA A 152 12.22 3.46 13.00
N ASP A 153 12.52 2.18 12.80
CA ASP A 153 11.71 1.27 11.97
C ASP A 153 10.31 1.05 12.58
N TYR A 154 10.23 0.89 13.91
CA TYR A 154 8.94 0.77 14.60
C TYR A 154 8.11 2.06 14.52
N ALA A 155 8.77 3.21 14.61
CA ALA A 155 8.10 4.50 14.44
C ALA A 155 7.56 4.65 13.00
N ALA A 156 8.36 4.31 11.99
CA ALA A 156 7.94 4.28 10.59
C ALA A 156 6.78 3.30 10.38
N THR A 157 6.86 2.08 10.94
CA THR A 157 5.77 1.09 10.93
C THR A 157 4.49 1.67 11.53
N GLY A 158 4.57 2.36 12.65
CA GLY A 158 3.43 3.02 13.29
C GLY A 158 2.77 4.07 12.40
N VAL A 159 3.56 4.91 11.73
CA VAL A 159 3.06 5.90 10.76
C VAL A 159 2.37 5.21 9.59
N ILE A 160 2.98 4.17 9.01
CA ILE A 160 2.41 3.40 7.90
C ILE A 160 1.07 2.76 8.33
N LEU A 161 1.00 2.16 9.52
CA LEU A 161 -0.24 1.58 10.04
C LEU A 161 -1.36 2.61 10.22
N VAL A 162 -1.05 3.84 10.62
CA VAL A 162 -2.05 4.92 10.69
C VAL A 162 -2.60 5.24 9.31
N PHE A 163 -1.75 5.27 8.27
CA PHE A 163 -2.19 5.49 6.91
C PHE A 163 -3.05 4.34 6.40
N ILE A 164 -2.63 3.09 6.57
CA ILE A 164 -3.40 1.89 6.20
C ILE A 164 -4.76 1.88 6.92
N ALA A 165 -4.79 2.21 8.21
CA ALA A 165 -6.04 2.27 8.97
C ALA A 165 -7.01 3.34 8.45
N ARG A 166 -6.49 4.55 8.13
CA ARG A 166 -7.32 5.61 7.54
C ARG A 166 -7.88 5.20 6.18
N GLU A 167 -7.07 4.56 5.35
CA GLU A 167 -7.47 4.08 4.03
C GLU A 167 -8.50 2.96 4.13
N SER A 168 -8.30 2.00 5.03
CA SER A 168 -9.26 0.93 5.33
C SER A 168 -10.61 1.49 5.78
N VAL A 169 -10.63 2.48 6.67
CA VAL A 169 -11.87 3.14 7.12
C VAL A 169 -12.53 3.90 5.97
N GLY A 170 -11.77 4.57 5.12
CA GLY A 170 -12.27 5.21 3.90
C GLY A 170 -12.95 4.22 2.98
N ALA A 171 -12.25 3.12 2.67
CA ALA A 171 -12.75 2.06 1.79
C ALA A 171 -14.03 1.37 2.32
N ILE A 172 -14.20 1.25 3.65
CA ILE A 172 -15.41 0.69 4.26
C ILE A 172 -16.58 1.68 4.20
N ARG A 173 -16.30 2.99 4.32
CA ARG A 173 -17.32 4.05 4.35
C ARG A 173 -17.84 4.43 2.97
N GLU A 174 -17.11 4.12 1.90
CA GLU A 174 -17.60 4.35 0.54
C GLU A 174 -18.81 3.43 0.28
N PRO A 175 -19.99 4.01 -0.06
CA PRO A 175 -21.15 3.20 -0.44
C PRO A 175 -20.79 2.41 -1.70
N LYS A 176 -21.29 1.16 -1.77
CA LYS A 176 -21.14 0.27 -2.94
C LYS A 176 -21.31 1.07 -4.23
N SER A 177 -20.35 0.97 -5.13
CA SER A 177 -20.38 1.63 -6.43
C SER A 177 -21.76 1.45 -7.09
N PRO A 178 -22.33 2.50 -7.74
CA PRO A 178 -23.65 2.43 -8.36
C PRO A 178 -23.81 1.32 -9.42
N ALA A 179 -22.73 0.68 -9.84
CA ALA A 179 -22.78 -0.53 -10.67
C ALA A 179 -23.50 -1.72 -10.00
N SER A 180 -23.59 -1.76 -8.67
CA SER A 180 -24.34 -2.81 -7.93
C SER A 180 -25.83 -2.52 -7.81
N LEU A 181 -26.27 -1.30 -8.11
CA LEU A 181 -27.69 -0.91 -8.04
C LEU A 181 -28.43 -1.02 -9.39
N ALA A 182 -27.69 -1.26 -10.48
CA ALA A 182 -28.27 -1.42 -11.83
C ALA A 182 -28.67 -2.88 -12.18
N SER A 183 -28.53 -3.82 -11.25
CA SER A 183 -28.86 -5.24 -11.41
C SER A 183 -30.01 -5.72 -10.51
N GLY A 184 -30.85 -4.80 -10.05
CA GLY A 184 -32.10 -5.10 -9.32
C GLY A 184 -33.33 -4.96 -10.19
#